data_3617d7dc1df9a79494b1eb0a0f547b88
#
_entry.id   3617d7dc1df9a79494b1eb0a0f547b88
#
_cell.length_a   1.000
_cell.length_b   1.000
_cell.length_c   1.000
_cell.angle_alpha   90.00
_cell.angle_beta   90.00
_cell.angle_gamma   90.00
#
_symmetry.space_group_name_H-M   'P 1'
#
loop_
_entity.id
_entity.type
_entity.pdbx_description
1 polymer ?
#
loop_
_entity_poly.entity_id
_entity_poly.type
_entity_poly.pdbx_seq_one_letter_code
_entity_poly.pdbx_strand_id
1 'polypeptide(L)'
;IAGEANNGQAGIRLIENVKPDIALVDISMPVMSGLDMIAALGTDCHTRFILSTGYEDFDYAKKAISLQVRGYLLKPLDHRELMETLQKVSDEIDQENSRNSYVNNYFQFRDLYTRQMQLNFFQKVISGTTISPDDLEKIPVHKTSDYLTILMEIHNANPEIWDEKGDFSLLHTILENICREILQPVCKELIYIR
;
A
#
# COMPACT_ATOMS: atom_id res chain seq x y z
N ILE A 1 10.74 0.06 23.32
CA ILE A 1 9.35 0.19 23.85
C ILE A 1 8.82 1.51 23.33
N ALA A 2 7.69 1.47 22.63
CA ALA A 2 7.07 2.66 22.02
C ALA A 2 6.19 3.43 23.01
N GLY A 3 5.68 2.77 24.05
CA GLY A 3 4.91 3.37 25.13
C GLY A 3 4.36 2.35 26.11
N GLU A 4 3.81 2.84 27.20
CA GLU A 4 3.22 2.03 28.26
C GLU A 4 1.89 2.63 28.72
N ALA A 5 0.94 1.79 29.08
CA ALA A 5 -0.37 2.18 29.59
C ALA A 5 -0.74 1.29 30.79
N ASN A 6 -1.41 1.86 31.78
CA ASN A 6 -1.74 1.19 33.04
C ASN A 6 -3.20 0.70 33.13
N ASN A 7 -3.99 0.87 32.08
CA ASN A 7 -5.37 0.38 31.96
C ASN A 7 -5.80 0.32 30.49
N GLY A 8 -6.89 -0.40 30.22
CA GLY A 8 -7.36 -0.62 28.84
C GLY A 8 -7.75 0.66 28.09
N GLN A 9 -8.38 1.65 28.74
CA GLN A 9 -8.72 2.91 28.07
C GLN A 9 -7.49 3.72 27.68
N ALA A 10 -6.47 3.79 28.51
CA ALA A 10 -5.20 4.42 28.18
C ALA A 10 -4.48 3.64 27.07
N GLY A 11 -4.58 2.30 27.11
CA GLY A 11 -4.05 1.41 26.09
C GLY A 11 -4.65 1.67 24.69
N ILE A 12 -5.98 1.82 24.57
CA ILE A 12 -6.64 2.17 23.31
C ILE A 12 -6.05 3.45 22.75
N ARG A 13 -6.05 4.53 23.53
CA ARG A 13 -5.50 5.82 23.08
C ARG A 13 -4.04 5.75 22.65
N LEU A 14 -3.24 4.96 23.38
CA LEU A 14 -1.83 4.76 23.06
C LEU A 14 -1.67 4.03 21.72
N ILE A 15 -2.41 2.96 21.50
CA ILE A 15 -2.37 2.17 20.25
C ILE A 15 -2.82 3.00 19.05
N GLU A 16 -3.91 3.76 19.17
CA GLU A 16 -4.42 4.63 18.11
C GLU A 16 -3.42 5.72 17.71
N ASN A 17 -2.70 6.29 18.70
CA ASN A 17 -1.73 7.37 18.46
C ASN A 17 -0.39 6.86 17.94
N VAL A 18 0.14 5.77 18.51
CA VAL A 18 1.49 5.26 18.24
C VAL A 18 1.49 4.22 17.12
N LYS A 19 0.38 3.48 16.97
CA LYS A 19 0.21 2.38 16.01
C LYS A 19 1.36 1.37 16.05
N PRO A 20 1.65 0.78 17.22
CA PRO A 20 2.74 -0.17 17.35
C PRO A 20 2.44 -1.46 16.59
N ASP A 21 3.46 -2.14 16.11
CA ASP A 21 3.31 -3.43 15.42
C ASP A 21 2.84 -4.52 16.40
N ILE A 22 3.37 -4.52 17.61
CA ILE A 22 3.08 -5.53 18.67
C ILE A 22 2.72 -4.81 19.97
N ALA A 23 1.70 -5.32 20.66
CA ALA A 23 1.33 -4.91 22.01
C ALA A 23 1.24 -6.12 22.93
N LEU A 24 2.01 -6.09 24.03
CA LEU A 24 1.89 -7.04 25.15
C LEU A 24 0.87 -6.48 26.14
N VAL A 25 -0.19 -7.22 26.40
CA VAL A 25 -1.35 -6.76 27.16
C VAL A 25 -1.66 -7.71 28.30
N ASP A 26 -1.79 -7.16 29.51
CA ASP A 26 -2.31 -7.91 30.64
C ASP A 26 -3.84 -8.06 30.51
N ILE A 27 -4.36 -9.26 30.78
CA ILE A 27 -5.82 -9.47 30.83
C ILE A 27 -6.42 -8.71 32.01
N SER A 28 -5.79 -8.77 33.16
CA SER A 28 -6.32 -8.24 34.43
C SER A 28 -5.85 -6.80 34.66
N MET A 29 -6.48 -5.85 33.98
CA MET A 29 -6.21 -4.42 34.16
C MET A 29 -7.39 -3.71 34.83
N PRO A 30 -7.13 -2.62 35.60
CA PRO A 30 -8.20 -1.80 36.15
C PRO A 30 -8.97 -1.06 35.06
N VAL A 31 -10.22 -0.68 35.35
CA VAL A 31 -11.15 0.11 34.50
C VAL A 31 -11.64 -0.69 33.29
N MET A 32 -10.76 -1.32 32.52
CA MET A 32 -11.09 -2.10 31.33
C MET A 32 -10.07 -3.24 31.18
N SER A 33 -10.58 -4.47 31.02
CA SER A 33 -9.71 -5.65 30.83
C SER A 33 -8.97 -5.59 29.49
N GLY A 34 -7.84 -6.33 29.39
CA GLY A 34 -7.10 -6.43 28.13
C GLY A 34 -7.92 -7.02 26.98
N LEU A 35 -8.77 -8.01 27.28
CA LEU A 35 -9.67 -8.61 26.28
C LEU A 35 -10.73 -7.63 25.79
N ASP A 36 -11.30 -6.83 26.69
CA ASP A 36 -12.31 -5.82 26.30
C ASP A 36 -11.65 -4.66 25.52
N MET A 37 -10.40 -4.32 25.87
CA MET A 37 -9.60 -3.35 25.13
C MET A 37 -9.38 -3.80 23.67
N ILE A 38 -8.95 -5.06 23.48
CA ILE A 38 -8.71 -5.62 22.14
C ILE A 38 -10.04 -5.69 21.35
N ALA A 39 -11.12 -6.12 22.01
CA ALA A 39 -12.44 -6.15 21.39
C ALA A 39 -12.93 -4.76 20.95
N ALA A 40 -12.63 -3.71 21.72
CA ALA A 40 -13.00 -2.32 21.40
C ALA A 40 -12.19 -1.74 20.22
N LEU A 41 -10.93 -2.17 20.05
CA LEU A 41 -10.09 -1.77 18.90
C LEU A 41 -10.55 -2.41 17.58
N GLY A 42 -11.23 -3.54 17.64
CA GLY A 42 -11.78 -4.23 16.47
C GLY A 42 -10.75 -4.92 15.59
N THR A 43 -11.24 -5.54 14.52
CA THR A 43 -10.45 -6.35 13.57
C THR A 43 -9.58 -5.52 12.62
N ASP A 44 -9.89 -4.24 12.44
CA ASP A 44 -9.16 -3.34 11.54
C ASP A 44 -7.86 -2.79 12.18
N CYS A 45 -7.61 -3.13 13.45
CA CYS A 45 -6.39 -2.74 14.14
C CYS A 45 -5.19 -3.53 13.62
N HIS A 46 -4.17 -2.80 13.10
CA HIS A 46 -2.94 -3.41 12.58
C HIS A 46 -2.02 -3.99 13.67
N THR A 47 -2.19 -3.57 14.93
CA THR A 47 -1.39 -4.06 16.06
C THR A 47 -1.65 -5.53 16.33
N ARG A 48 -0.59 -6.33 16.44
CA ARG A 48 -0.66 -7.73 16.86
C ARG A 48 -0.61 -7.81 18.38
N PHE A 49 -1.59 -8.48 18.98
CA PHE A 49 -1.71 -8.57 20.44
C PHE A 49 -1.13 -9.86 20.94
N ILE A 50 -0.35 -9.77 22.05
CA ILE A 50 0.10 -10.87 22.87
C ILE A 50 -0.50 -10.64 24.25
N LEU A 51 -1.28 -11.60 24.76
CA LEU A 51 -1.88 -11.52 26.10
C LEU A 51 -0.98 -12.11 27.16
N SER A 52 -0.94 -11.49 28.31
CA SER A 52 -0.37 -12.07 29.52
C SER A 52 -1.43 -12.21 30.60
N THR A 53 -1.39 -13.29 31.39
CA THR A 53 -2.35 -13.56 32.47
C THR A 53 -1.72 -14.29 33.63
N GLY A 54 -2.22 -14.05 34.82
CA GLY A 54 -1.85 -14.81 36.02
C GLY A 54 -2.70 -16.06 36.24
N TYR A 55 -3.68 -16.34 35.40
CA TYR A 55 -4.63 -17.43 35.58
C TYR A 55 -4.74 -18.29 34.34
N GLU A 56 -4.71 -19.60 34.50
CA GLU A 56 -5.11 -20.55 33.46
C GLU A 56 -6.63 -20.61 33.41
N ASP A 57 -7.25 -19.73 32.67
CA ASP A 57 -8.69 -19.71 32.49
C ASP A 57 -9.04 -20.05 31.03
N PHE A 58 -9.78 -21.12 30.87
CA PHE A 58 -10.19 -21.60 29.54
C PHE A 58 -11.08 -20.60 28.79
N ASP A 59 -11.93 -19.86 29.51
CA ASP A 59 -12.81 -18.86 28.90
C ASP A 59 -12.00 -17.68 28.35
N TYR A 60 -10.93 -17.27 29.02
CA TYR A 60 -10.01 -16.25 28.51
C TYR A 60 -9.26 -16.72 27.27
N ALA A 61 -8.78 -17.96 27.25
CA ALA A 61 -8.13 -18.53 26.08
C ALA A 61 -9.08 -18.60 24.87
N LYS A 62 -10.33 -19.03 25.08
CA LYS A 62 -11.35 -19.07 24.03
C LYS A 62 -11.68 -17.67 23.47
N LYS A 63 -11.79 -16.67 24.35
CA LYS A 63 -12.04 -15.28 23.94
C LYS A 63 -10.83 -14.70 23.20
N ALA A 64 -9.59 -14.99 23.63
CA ALA A 64 -8.37 -14.59 22.95
C ALA A 64 -8.29 -15.14 21.51
N ILE A 65 -8.65 -16.41 21.32
CA ILE A 65 -8.73 -17.03 19.97
C ILE A 65 -9.75 -16.29 19.08
N SER A 66 -10.94 -15.99 19.60
CA SER A 66 -11.97 -15.28 18.86
C SER A 66 -11.56 -13.86 18.47
N LEU A 67 -10.70 -13.22 19.25
CA LEU A 67 -10.11 -11.90 18.99
C LEU A 67 -8.82 -11.96 18.16
N GLN A 68 -8.43 -13.14 17.67
CA GLN A 68 -7.24 -13.35 16.85
C GLN A 68 -5.94 -12.87 17.50
N VAL A 69 -5.82 -13.03 18.82
CA VAL A 69 -4.61 -12.73 19.57
C VAL A 69 -3.48 -13.68 19.11
N ARG A 70 -2.28 -13.16 18.90
CA ARG A 70 -1.16 -13.90 18.32
C ARG A 70 -0.34 -14.68 19.33
N GLY A 71 -0.43 -14.34 20.62
CA GLY A 71 0.26 -15.03 21.69
C GLY A 71 -0.51 -14.97 23.00
N TYR A 72 -0.35 -16.00 23.83
CA TYR A 72 -0.95 -16.09 25.16
C TYR A 72 0.11 -16.63 26.12
N LEU A 73 0.52 -15.83 27.10
CA LEU A 73 1.61 -16.11 28.04
C LEU A 73 1.11 -16.14 29.47
N LEU A 74 1.60 -17.10 30.23
CA LEU A 74 1.29 -17.21 31.66
C LEU A 74 2.30 -16.42 32.51
N LYS A 75 1.82 -15.74 33.54
CA LYS A 75 2.65 -15.11 34.55
C LYS A 75 3.05 -16.15 35.65
N PRO A 76 4.30 -16.12 36.11
CA PRO A 76 5.37 -15.18 35.81
C PRO A 76 5.92 -15.41 34.41
N LEU A 77 6.14 -14.31 33.62
CA LEU A 77 6.62 -14.41 32.25
C LEU A 77 8.01 -15.05 32.21
N ASP A 78 8.13 -16.18 31.54
CA ASP A 78 9.42 -16.76 31.19
C ASP A 78 10.05 -15.95 30.04
N HIS A 79 11.31 -15.55 30.23
CA HIS A 79 12.02 -14.72 29.28
C HIS A 79 12.15 -15.40 27.90
N ARG A 80 12.39 -16.71 27.89
CA ARG A 80 12.57 -17.48 26.64
C ARG A 80 11.23 -17.56 25.89
N GLU A 81 10.16 -17.93 26.58
CA GLU A 81 8.81 -18.03 25.99
C GLU A 81 8.34 -16.68 25.44
N LEU A 82 8.60 -15.59 26.15
CA LEU A 82 8.30 -14.24 25.67
C LEU A 82 9.08 -13.91 24.40
N MET A 83 10.40 -14.19 24.37
CA MET A 83 11.23 -13.90 23.18
C MET A 83 10.85 -14.76 21.99
N GLU A 84 10.57 -16.04 22.19
CA GLU A 84 10.09 -16.93 21.12
C GLU A 84 8.75 -16.47 20.53
N THR A 85 7.83 -16.04 21.40
CA THR A 85 6.53 -15.52 20.98
C THR A 85 6.66 -14.20 20.21
N LEU A 86 7.49 -13.28 20.69
CA LEU A 86 7.76 -12.00 20.01
C LEU A 86 8.41 -12.23 18.64
N GLN A 87 9.41 -13.13 18.56
CA GLN A 87 10.05 -13.45 17.29
C GLN A 87 9.07 -14.05 16.30
N LYS A 88 8.25 -14.99 16.71
CA LYS A 88 7.21 -15.59 15.85
C LYS A 88 6.26 -14.54 15.30
N VAL A 89 5.77 -13.63 16.14
CA VAL A 89 4.86 -12.56 15.70
C VAL A 89 5.56 -11.57 14.77
N SER A 90 6.82 -11.25 15.02
CA SER A 90 7.63 -10.40 14.13
C SER A 90 7.81 -11.05 12.76
N ASP A 91 8.15 -12.34 12.70
CA ASP A 91 8.30 -13.09 11.46
C ASP A 91 6.98 -13.15 10.66
N GLU A 92 5.84 -13.29 11.34
CA GLU A 92 4.51 -13.22 10.69
C GLU A 92 4.27 -11.85 10.04
N ILE A 93 4.59 -10.75 10.73
CA ILE A 93 4.47 -9.39 10.21
C ILE A 93 5.37 -9.18 8.99
N ASP A 94 6.62 -9.63 9.06
CA ASP A 94 7.58 -9.49 7.96
C ASP A 94 7.16 -10.29 6.72
N GLN A 95 6.58 -11.47 6.91
CA GLN A 95 6.02 -12.26 5.82
C GLN A 95 4.80 -11.59 5.17
N GLU A 96 3.88 -11.04 5.97
CA GLU A 96 2.72 -10.29 5.48
C GLU A 96 3.16 -9.05 4.70
N ASN A 97 4.11 -8.28 5.22
CA ASN A 97 4.67 -7.09 4.56
C ASN A 97 5.38 -7.44 3.25
N SER A 98 6.17 -8.52 3.23
CA SER A 98 6.84 -9.00 2.04
C SER A 98 5.83 -9.41 0.96
N ARG A 99 4.79 -10.18 1.32
CA ARG A 99 3.74 -10.57 0.39
C ARG A 99 3.01 -9.36 -0.20
N ASN A 100 2.66 -8.37 0.62
CA ASN A 100 2.01 -7.15 0.17
C ASN A 100 2.93 -6.31 -0.75
N SER A 101 4.22 -6.27 -0.47
CA SER A 101 5.23 -5.62 -1.31
C SER A 101 5.36 -6.30 -2.69
N TYR A 102 5.38 -7.64 -2.75
CA TYR A 102 5.39 -8.38 -4.02
C TYR A 102 4.16 -8.11 -4.86
N VAL A 103 2.98 -8.10 -4.25
CA VAL A 103 1.70 -7.81 -4.93
C VAL A 103 1.70 -6.38 -5.46
N ASN A 104 2.08 -5.40 -4.66
CA ASN A 104 2.16 -4.00 -5.08
C ASN A 104 3.18 -3.80 -6.21
N ASN A 105 4.36 -4.40 -6.10
CA ASN A 105 5.37 -4.34 -7.16
C ASN A 105 4.87 -4.98 -8.46
N TYR A 106 4.17 -6.12 -8.38
CA TYR A 106 3.57 -6.75 -9.55
C TYR A 106 2.57 -5.84 -10.26
N PHE A 107 1.67 -5.18 -9.52
CA PHE A 107 0.73 -4.22 -10.11
C PHE A 107 1.44 -3.03 -10.73
N GLN A 108 2.45 -2.46 -10.08
CA GLN A 108 3.24 -1.36 -10.64
C GLN A 108 3.97 -1.79 -11.92
N PHE A 109 4.61 -2.96 -11.94
CA PHE A 109 5.25 -3.48 -13.14
C PHE A 109 4.27 -3.73 -14.27
N ARG A 110 3.11 -4.31 -13.97
CA ARG A 110 2.06 -4.54 -14.95
C ARG A 110 1.58 -3.23 -15.57
N ASP A 111 1.33 -2.21 -14.77
CA ASP A 111 0.83 -0.92 -15.23
C ASP A 111 1.89 -0.18 -16.09
N LEU A 112 3.16 -0.23 -15.68
CA LEU A 112 4.28 0.31 -16.49
C LEU A 112 4.41 -0.42 -17.82
N TYR A 113 4.36 -1.75 -17.81
CA TYR A 113 4.44 -2.58 -19.01
C TYR A 113 3.26 -2.32 -19.95
N THR A 114 2.06 -2.24 -19.42
CA THR A 114 0.83 -1.92 -20.15
C THR A 114 0.96 -0.54 -20.83
N ARG A 115 1.39 0.47 -20.07
CA ARG A 115 1.62 1.82 -20.58
C ARG A 115 2.67 1.85 -21.70
N GLN A 116 3.78 1.12 -21.54
CA GLN A 116 4.81 1.05 -22.57
C GLN A 116 4.31 0.37 -23.85
N MET A 117 3.51 -0.68 -23.74
CA MET A 117 2.89 -1.34 -24.89
C MET A 117 1.92 -0.40 -25.63
N GLN A 118 1.08 0.34 -24.90
CA GLN A 118 0.20 1.34 -25.48
C GLN A 118 0.98 2.42 -26.22
N LEU A 119 2.02 2.97 -25.59
CA LEU A 119 2.89 3.98 -26.23
C LEU A 119 3.51 3.48 -27.54
N ASN A 120 4.10 2.29 -27.53
CA ASN A 120 4.69 1.67 -28.72
C ASN A 120 3.67 1.47 -29.85
N PHE A 121 2.46 1.05 -29.50
CA PHE A 121 1.38 0.87 -30.45
C PHE A 121 0.98 2.21 -31.11
N PHE A 122 0.70 3.23 -30.29
CA PHE A 122 0.32 4.53 -30.83
C PHE A 122 1.44 5.17 -31.65
N GLN A 123 2.71 4.97 -31.27
CA GLN A 123 3.85 5.38 -32.10
C GLN A 123 3.82 4.71 -33.51
N LYS A 124 3.54 3.40 -33.55
CA LYS A 124 3.37 2.68 -34.84
C LYS A 124 2.20 3.25 -35.66
N VAL A 125 1.06 3.52 -35.00
CA VAL A 125 -0.11 4.11 -35.65
C VAL A 125 0.23 5.47 -36.26
N ILE A 126 0.87 6.36 -35.52
CA ILE A 126 1.23 7.73 -35.92
C ILE A 126 2.28 7.73 -37.03
N SER A 127 3.28 6.83 -36.94
CA SER A 127 4.33 6.69 -37.94
C SER A 127 3.88 5.99 -39.24
N GLY A 128 2.64 5.51 -39.29
CA GLY A 128 2.13 4.75 -40.45
C GLY A 128 2.78 3.37 -40.60
N THR A 129 3.41 2.85 -39.55
CA THR A 129 4.02 1.53 -39.55
C THR A 129 2.93 0.44 -39.53
N THR A 130 3.15 -0.66 -40.24
CA THR A 130 2.19 -1.76 -40.31
C THR A 130 1.96 -2.36 -38.92
N ILE A 131 0.70 -2.43 -38.50
CA ILE A 131 0.26 -3.03 -37.24
C ILE A 131 -0.04 -4.51 -37.51
N SER A 132 0.61 -5.39 -36.78
CA SER A 132 0.34 -6.83 -36.87
C SER A 132 -0.89 -7.23 -36.05
N PRO A 133 -1.56 -8.35 -36.39
CA PRO A 133 -2.62 -8.90 -35.54
C PRO A 133 -2.17 -9.16 -34.09
N ASP A 134 -0.93 -9.56 -33.89
CA ASP A 134 -0.29 -9.76 -32.58
C ASP A 134 -0.20 -8.47 -31.76
N ASP A 135 0.05 -7.32 -32.44
CA ASP A 135 0.07 -6.01 -31.78
C ASP A 135 -1.32 -5.67 -31.21
N LEU A 136 -2.39 -6.02 -31.94
CA LEU A 136 -3.77 -5.78 -31.52
C LEU A 136 -4.25 -6.69 -30.40
N GLU A 137 -3.72 -7.91 -30.31
CA GLU A 137 -4.13 -8.90 -29.31
C GLU A 137 -3.48 -8.60 -27.94
N LYS A 138 -2.25 -8.11 -27.95
CA LYS A 138 -1.44 -7.85 -26.75
C LYS A 138 -1.72 -6.52 -26.08
N ILE A 139 -2.46 -5.61 -26.74
CA ILE A 139 -2.66 -4.26 -26.21
C ILE A 139 -3.97 -4.20 -25.45
N PRO A 140 -3.95 -3.73 -24.21
CA PRO A 140 -5.16 -3.47 -23.43
C PRO A 140 -5.83 -2.17 -23.87
N VAL A 141 -6.15 -2.04 -25.16
CA VAL A 141 -6.98 -0.95 -25.70
C VAL A 141 -8.40 -1.46 -25.85
N HIS A 142 -9.36 -0.64 -25.47
CA HIS A 142 -10.76 -0.97 -25.71
C HIS A 142 -11.01 -0.92 -27.23
N LYS A 143 -11.19 -2.08 -27.85
CA LYS A 143 -11.38 -2.24 -29.31
C LYS A 143 -12.60 -1.48 -29.87
N THR A 144 -13.49 -1.03 -28.97
CA THR A 144 -14.75 -0.32 -29.32
C THR A 144 -14.74 1.17 -28.96
N SER A 145 -13.59 1.71 -28.53
CA SER A 145 -13.47 3.11 -28.13
C SER A 145 -12.94 3.96 -29.29
N ASP A 146 -13.44 5.17 -29.40
CA ASP A 146 -12.88 6.18 -30.30
C ASP A 146 -11.63 6.80 -29.67
N TYR A 147 -10.59 6.99 -30.46
CA TYR A 147 -9.35 7.62 -30.04
C TYR A 147 -9.17 8.96 -30.75
N LEU A 148 -8.84 9.99 -29.98
CA LEU A 148 -8.47 11.30 -30.48
C LEU A 148 -6.96 11.49 -30.36
N THR A 149 -6.30 11.75 -31.50
CA THR A 149 -4.88 12.11 -31.49
C THR A 149 -4.76 13.64 -31.58
N ILE A 150 -4.07 14.23 -30.62
CA ILE A 150 -3.81 15.68 -30.60
C ILE A 150 -2.30 15.86 -30.79
N LEU A 151 -1.94 16.58 -31.88
CA LEU A 151 -0.57 17.01 -32.11
C LEU A 151 -0.41 18.44 -31.59
N MET A 152 0.53 18.66 -30.70
CA MET A 152 0.87 19.98 -30.19
C MET A 152 2.24 20.40 -30.74
N GLU A 153 2.31 21.58 -31.29
CA GLU A 153 3.54 22.19 -31.77
C GLU A 153 3.82 23.46 -30.96
N ILE A 154 5.04 23.60 -30.47
CA ILE A 154 5.46 24.77 -29.71
C ILE A 154 6.09 25.77 -30.69
N HIS A 155 5.42 26.89 -30.90
CA HIS A 155 5.97 27.98 -31.71
C HIS A 155 6.74 28.96 -30.79
N ASN A 156 7.85 29.50 -31.32
CA ASN A 156 8.68 30.52 -30.68
C ASN A 156 9.39 30.05 -29.37
N ALA A 157 9.69 28.75 -29.22
CA ALA A 157 10.65 28.32 -28.21
C ALA A 157 12.01 28.98 -28.59
N ASN A 158 12.50 29.89 -27.73
CA ASN A 158 13.81 30.49 -27.95
C ASN A 158 14.90 29.41 -27.75
N PRO A 159 15.64 29.01 -28.78
CA PRO A 159 16.63 27.96 -28.70
C PRO A 159 17.73 28.26 -27.66
N GLU A 160 18.06 29.55 -27.47
CA GLU A 160 19.12 29.97 -26.55
C GLU A 160 18.77 29.70 -25.05
N ILE A 161 17.48 29.59 -24.73
CA ILE A 161 17.02 29.31 -23.36
C ILE A 161 17.02 27.78 -23.08
N TRP A 162 16.91 26.99 -24.13
CA TRP A 162 16.62 25.53 -24.00
C TRP A 162 17.80 24.63 -24.34
N ASP A 163 18.93 25.17 -24.85
CA ASP A 163 19.92 24.38 -25.62
C ASP A 163 21.11 23.81 -24.82
N GLU A 164 21.38 24.18 -23.58
CA GLU A 164 22.63 23.70 -22.97
C GLU A 164 22.47 22.63 -21.85
N LYS A 165 21.29 22.36 -21.33
CA LYS A 165 21.14 21.42 -20.20
C LYS A 165 19.91 20.54 -20.15
N GLY A 166 19.29 20.24 -21.25
CA GLY A 166 18.28 19.16 -21.27
C GLY A 166 16.96 19.48 -20.56
N ASP A 167 16.55 20.74 -20.45
CA ASP A 167 15.27 21.13 -19.85
C ASP A 167 14.02 20.75 -20.68
N PHE A 168 14.21 20.05 -21.79
CA PHE A 168 13.09 19.41 -22.50
C PHE A 168 12.27 18.47 -21.62
N SER A 169 12.87 17.83 -20.60
CA SER A 169 12.16 16.98 -19.68
C SER A 169 11.20 17.79 -18.79
N LEU A 170 11.58 19.00 -18.39
CA LEU A 170 10.74 19.89 -17.60
C LEU A 170 9.59 20.43 -18.43
N LEU A 171 9.88 20.93 -19.65
CA LEU A 171 8.85 21.35 -20.60
C LEU A 171 7.85 20.25 -20.89
N HIS A 172 8.34 19.05 -21.08
CA HIS A 172 7.53 17.84 -21.29
C HIS A 172 6.61 17.57 -20.10
N THR A 173 7.13 17.63 -18.89
CA THR A 173 6.35 17.44 -17.65
C THR A 173 5.27 18.51 -17.49
N ILE A 174 5.60 19.78 -17.84
CA ILE A 174 4.64 20.88 -17.80
C ILE A 174 3.51 20.65 -18.82
N LEU A 175 3.86 20.30 -20.04
CA LEU A 175 2.86 20.01 -21.09
C LEU A 175 2.00 18.80 -20.75
N GLU A 176 2.59 17.73 -20.23
CA GLU A 176 1.84 16.57 -19.75
C GLU A 176 0.84 16.95 -18.66
N ASN A 177 1.23 17.76 -17.68
CA ASN A 177 0.36 18.21 -16.61
C ASN A 177 -0.77 19.11 -17.14
N ILE A 178 -0.47 20.06 -18.02
CA ILE A 178 -1.48 20.93 -18.63
C ILE A 178 -2.48 20.11 -19.46
N CYS A 179 -2.00 19.18 -20.29
CA CYS A 179 -2.86 18.30 -21.06
C CYS A 179 -3.73 17.43 -20.17
N ARG A 180 -3.17 16.88 -19.10
CA ARG A 180 -3.90 16.08 -18.14
C ARG A 180 -5.00 16.90 -17.46
N GLU A 181 -4.69 18.11 -17.01
CA GLU A 181 -5.65 18.99 -16.33
C GLU A 181 -6.82 19.39 -17.26
N ILE A 182 -6.52 19.73 -18.52
CA ILE A 182 -7.53 20.16 -19.50
C ILE A 182 -8.35 18.99 -20.04
N LEU A 183 -7.73 17.85 -20.29
CA LEU A 183 -8.37 16.74 -21.02
C LEU A 183 -8.96 15.69 -20.08
N GLN A 184 -8.51 15.58 -18.82
CA GLN A 184 -9.03 14.62 -17.84
C GLN A 184 -10.55 14.68 -17.66
N PRO A 185 -11.23 15.85 -17.67
CA PRO A 185 -12.69 15.89 -17.59
C PRO A 185 -13.41 15.31 -18.82
N VAL A 186 -12.72 15.19 -19.95
CA VAL A 186 -13.28 14.80 -21.26
C VAL A 186 -12.83 13.39 -21.66
N CYS A 187 -11.62 12.99 -21.26
CA CYS A 187 -11.00 11.72 -21.65
C CYS A 187 -10.91 10.77 -20.44
N LYS A 188 -11.29 9.50 -20.65
CA LYS A 188 -11.13 8.46 -19.61
C LYS A 188 -9.68 8.08 -19.37
N GLU A 189 -8.89 8.02 -20.43
CA GLU A 189 -7.45 7.72 -20.40
C GLU A 189 -6.71 8.68 -21.31
N LEU A 190 -5.60 9.23 -20.85
CA LEU A 190 -4.70 10.08 -21.60
C LEU A 190 -3.37 9.38 -21.78
N ILE A 191 -2.99 9.12 -23.03
CA ILE A 191 -1.69 8.55 -23.39
C ILE A 191 -0.86 9.64 -24.02
N TYR A 192 0.28 9.90 -23.41
CA TYR A 192 1.23 10.91 -23.89
C TYR A 192 2.38 10.23 -24.63
N ILE A 193 2.63 10.65 -25.88
CA ILE A 193 3.68 10.09 -26.74
C ILE A 193 4.75 11.17 -26.95
N ARG A 194 5.99 10.82 -26.69
CA ARG A 194 7.17 11.68 -26.86
C ARG A 194 7.70 11.61 -28.28
#